data_419b1a54fd68d7fcf4fd09286adb0062
#
_entry.id   419b1a54fd68d7fcf4fd09286adb0062
#
_cell.length_a   1.000
_cell.length_b   1.000
_cell.length_c   1.000
_cell.angle_alpha   90.00
_cell.angle_beta   90.00
_cell.angle_gamma   90.00
#
_symmetry.space_group_name_H-M   'P 1'
#
loop_
_entity.id
_entity.type
_entity.pdbx_description
1 polymer ?
#
loop_
_entity_poly.entity_id
_entity_poly.type
_entity_poly.pdbx_seq_one_letter_code
_entity_poly.pdbx_strand_id
1 'polypeptide(L)'
;MKRKSCRTGRNEAAIDPLVVSGLTELATGALTGWLYTLVKTDREKARSLGIKSGARVRQWHLDLIALGGLTAMAGTAVPDLPNWVRWPLGIGAWTNAMSFLPLALDPDIEKRLPFRVAVVASFVSTSVGFTGLALTAARRRG
;
A
#
# COMPACT_ATOMS: atom_id res chain seq x y z
N MET A 1 36.80 19.54 -39.43
CA MET A 1 35.32 19.52 -39.22
C MET A 1 35.04 18.63 -38.02
N LYS A 2 34.86 19.20 -36.79
CA LYS A 2 34.55 18.44 -35.57
C LYS A 2 33.03 18.31 -35.44
N ARG A 3 32.50 17.10 -35.61
CA ARG A 3 31.10 16.78 -35.32
C ARG A 3 30.87 16.88 -33.83
N LYS A 4 30.14 17.90 -33.37
CA LYS A 4 29.58 17.97 -32.02
C LYS A 4 28.52 16.88 -31.91
N SER A 5 28.84 15.80 -31.18
CA SER A 5 27.85 14.83 -30.73
C SER A 5 26.86 15.52 -29.79
N CYS A 6 25.66 15.77 -30.29
CA CYS A 6 24.54 16.24 -29.48
C CYS A 6 24.04 15.06 -28.65
N ARG A 7 24.63 14.86 -27.48
CA ARG A 7 24.14 13.92 -26.46
C ARG A 7 22.88 14.51 -25.90
N THR A 8 21.73 14.16 -26.48
CA THR A 8 20.42 14.37 -25.89
C THR A 8 20.36 13.53 -24.61
N GLY A 9 20.87 14.10 -23.51
CA GLY A 9 20.63 13.59 -22.16
C GLY A 9 19.14 13.75 -21.88
N ARG A 10 18.37 12.69 -22.15
CA ARG A 10 17.03 12.55 -21.64
C ARG A 10 17.23 12.43 -20.13
N ASN A 11 17.02 13.52 -19.37
CA ASN A 11 16.82 13.45 -17.96
C ASN A 11 15.53 12.64 -17.76
N GLU A 12 15.69 11.32 -17.62
CA GLU A 12 14.59 10.49 -17.09
C GLU A 12 14.29 11.03 -15.71
N ALA A 13 13.16 11.74 -15.59
CA ALA A 13 12.70 12.21 -14.29
C ALA A 13 12.55 10.99 -13.38
N ALA A 14 13.26 10.99 -12.26
CA ALA A 14 13.20 9.89 -11.30
C ALA A 14 11.75 9.68 -10.87
N ILE A 15 11.30 8.41 -10.88
CA ILE A 15 9.94 8.06 -10.45
C ILE A 15 9.80 8.42 -8.97
N ASP A 16 8.69 9.08 -8.62
CA ASP A 16 8.40 9.42 -7.23
C ASP A 16 8.40 8.15 -6.35
N PRO A 17 9.13 8.15 -5.22
CA PRO A 17 9.18 7.00 -4.31
C PRO A 17 7.80 6.53 -3.83
N LEU A 18 6.81 7.43 -3.73
CA LEU A 18 5.45 7.07 -3.36
C LEU A 18 4.77 6.23 -4.46
N VAL A 19 5.03 6.55 -5.73
CA VAL A 19 4.56 5.73 -6.88
C VAL A 19 5.19 4.34 -6.81
N VAL A 20 6.50 4.25 -6.58
CA VAL A 20 7.20 2.96 -6.45
C VAL A 20 6.62 2.16 -5.29
N SER A 21 6.40 2.78 -4.14
CA SER A 21 5.79 2.15 -2.96
C SER A 21 4.40 1.60 -3.28
N GLY A 22 3.53 2.40 -3.88
CA GLY A 22 2.18 1.99 -4.24
C GLY A 22 2.14 0.86 -5.29
N LEU A 23 3.02 0.91 -6.30
CA LEU A 23 3.15 -0.16 -7.29
C LEU A 23 3.67 -1.45 -6.67
N THR A 24 4.59 -1.37 -5.71
CA THR A 24 5.10 -2.54 -4.98
C THR A 24 4.00 -3.19 -4.13
N GLU A 25 3.20 -2.37 -3.45
CA GLU A 25 2.05 -2.81 -2.68
C GLU A 25 1.00 -3.48 -3.59
N LEU A 26 0.68 -2.88 -4.73
CA LEU A 26 -0.21 -3.41 -5.74
C LEU A 26 0.28 -4.76 -6.29
N ALA A 27 1.59 -4.87 -6.60
CA ALA A 27 2.20 -6.12 -7.05
C ALA A 27 2.12 -7.20 -5.96
N THR A 28 2.38 -6.85 -4.70
CA THR A 28 2.19 -7.74 -3.56
C THR A 28 0.74 -8.20 -3.47
N GLY A 29 -0.21 -7.29 -3.63
CA GLY A 29 -1.63 -7.59 -3.71
C GLY A 29 -1.94 -8.62 -4.82
N ALA A 30 -1.41 -8.42 -6.02
CA ALA A 30 -1.60 -9.36 -7.13
C ALA A 30 -1.08 -10.77 -6.78
N LEU A 31 0.10 -10.87 -6.17
CA LEU A 31 0.67 -12.15 -5.73
C LEU A 31 -0.17 -12.84 -4.64
N THR A 32 -0.73 -12.08 -3.69
CA THR A 32 -1.60 -12.65 -2.65
C THR A 32 -2.92 -13.21 -3.20
N GLY A 33 -3.28 -12.86 -4.43
CA GLY A 33 -4.42 -13.46 -5.15
C GLY A 33 -4.29 -14.97 -5.30
N TRP A 34 -3.09 -15.51 -5.48
CA TRP A 34 -2.84 -16.95 -5.51
C TRP A 34 -3.16 -17.60 -4.18
N LEU A 35 -2.77 -16.95 -3.06
CA LEU A 35 -3.10 -17.43 -1.72
C LEU A 35 -4.61 -17.37 -1.46
N TYR A 36 -5.27 -16.32 -1.90
CA TYR A 36 -6.72 -16.20 -1.81
C TYR A 36 -7.42 -17.30 -2.63
N THR A 37 -6.94 -17.59 -3.84
CA THR A 37 -7.44 -18.69 -4.66
C THR A 37 -7.29 -20.02 -3.93
N LEU A 38 -6.13 -20.31 -3.35
CA LEU A 38 -5.90 -21.52 -2.54
C LEU A 38 -6.91 -21.63 -1.38
N VAL A 39 -7.15 -20.55 -0.66
CA VAL A 39 -8.12 -20.51 0.45
C VAL A 39 -9.55 -20.83 -0.02
N LYS A 40 -9.88 -20.51 -1.26
CA LYS A 40 -11.20 -20.77 -1.85
C LYS A 40 -11.34 -22.18 -2.38
N THR A 41 -10.28 -22.74 -2.96
CA THR A 41 -10.30 -24.04 -3.67
C THR A 41 -9.89 -25.21 -2.77
N ASP A 42 -8.97 -25.01 -1.84
CA ASP A 42 -8.44 -26.06 -0.97
C ASP A 42 -8.26 -25.53 0.47
N ARG A 43 -9.34 -25.61 1.23
CA ARG A 43 -9.37 -25.14 2.63
C ARG A 43 -8.48 -25.97 3.55
N GLU A 44 -8.31 -27.25 3.26
CA GLU A 44 -7.50 -28.16 4.09
C GLU A 44 -6.03 -27.78 3.97
N LYS A 45 -5.56 -27.62 2.75
CA LYS A 45 -4.20 -27.14 2.48
C LYS A 45 -3.96 -25.72 3.02
N ALA A 46 -4.94 -24.83 2.92
CA ALA A 46 -4.83 -23.50 3.52
C ALA A 46 -4.66 -23.59 5.05
N ARG A 47 -5.40 -24.47 5.73
CA ARG A 47 -5.25 -24.69 7.17
C ARG A 47 -3.90 -25.31 7.54
N SER A 48 -3.39 -26.24 6.73
CA SER A 48 -2.05 -26.83 6.96
C SER A 48 -0.93 -25.79 6.85
N LEU A 49 -1.15 -24.69 6.11
CA LEU A 49 -0.27 -23.52 6.04
C LEU A 49 -0.49 -22.52 7.19
N GLY A 50 -1.34 -22.84 8.16
CA GLY A 50 -1.62 -22.00 9.32
C GLY A 50 -2.71 -20.93 9.10
N ILE A 51 -3.40 -20.92 7.95
CA ILE A 51 -4.43 -19.94 7.67
C ILE A 51 -5.73 -20.34 8.39
N LYS A 52 -6.10 -19.55 9.40
CA LYS A 52 -7.32 -19.78 10.19
C LYS A 52 -8.53 -18.99 9.66
N SER A 53 -8.30 -17.87 8.99
CA SER A 53 -9.38 -17.01 8.48
C SER A 53 -9.20 -16.64 7.00
N GLY A 54 -9.93 -17.31 6.14
CA GLY A 54 -9.96 -16.98 4.70
C GLY A 54 -10.58 -15.62 4.38
N ALA A 55 -11.49 -15.14 5.24
CA ALA A 55 -12.06 -13.80 5.10
C ALA A 55 -11.00 -12.71 5.29
N ARG A 56 -10.06 -12.91 6.23
CA ARG A 56 -8.95 -11.97 6.45
C ARG A 56 -7.92 -12.02 5.33
N VAL A 57 -7.66 -13.19 4.72
CA VAL A 57 -6.82 -13.30 3.51
C VAL A 57 -7.44 -12.51 2.35
N ARG A 58 -8.77 -12.62 2.16
CA ARG A 58 -9.47 -11.83 1.14
C ARG A 58 -9.34 -10.34 1.40
N GLN A 59 -9.52 -9.90 2.64
CA GLN A 59 -9.43 -8.49 3.00
C GLN A 59 -8.01 -7.97 2.78
N TRP A 60 -7.00 -8.71 3.24
CA TRP A 60 -5.59 -8.41 2.99
C TRP A 60 -5.28 -8.22 1.50
N HIS A 61 -5.71 -9.17 0.66
CA HIS A 61 -5.54 -9.09 -0.78
C HIS A 61 -6.19 -7.83 -1.39
N LEU A 62 -7.43 -7.54 -1.02
CA LEU A 62 -8.16 -6.38 -1.55
C LEU A 62 -7.58 -5.06 -1.09
N ASP A 63 -7.16 -4.95 0.17
CA ASP A 63 -6.59 -3.73 0.71
C ASP A 63 -5.22 -3.42 0.10
N LEU A 64 -4.37 -4.44 -0.12
CA LEU A 64 -3.11 -4.26 -0.85
C LEU A 64 -3.33 -3.71 -2.26
N ILE A 65 -4.33 -4.22 -2.98
CA ILE A 65 -4.65 -3.73 -4.33
C ILE A 65 -5.20 -2.30 -4.27
N ALA A 66 -6.16 -2.05 -3.40
CA ALA A 66 -6.83 -0.75 -3.30
C ALA A 66 -5.88 0.34 -2.82
N LEU A 67 -5.20 0.12 -1.68
CA LEU A 67 -4.30 1.12 -1.09
C LEU A 67 -3.04 1.32 -1.94
N GLY A 68 -2.47 0.24 -2.48
CA GLY A 68 -1.35 0.33 -3.40
C GLY A 68 -1.68 1.14 -4.65
N GLY A 69 -2.83 0.86 -5.29
CA GLY A 69 -3.31 1.61 -6.44
C GLY A 69 -3.55 3.09 -6.13
N LEU A 70 -4.25 3.38 -5.03
CA LEU A 70 -4.52 4.76 -4.59
C LEU A 70 -3.24 5.52 -4.24
N THR A 71 -2.27 4.85 -3.61
CA THR A 71 -0.97 5.46 -3.27
C THR A 71 -0.15 5.79 -4.51
N ALA A 72 -0.11 4.88 -5.50
CA ALA A 72 0.56 5.14 -6.77
C ALA A 72 -0.13 6.28 -7.54
N MET A 73 -1.46 6.30 -7.58
CA MET A 73 -2.23 7.41 -8.18
C MET A 73 -1.97 8.74 -7.47
N ALA A 74 -1.86 8.75 -6.14
CA ALA A 74 -1.57 9.96 -5.38
C ALA A 74 -0.22 10.57 -5.75
N GLY A 75 0.82 9.72 -5.85
CA GLY A 75 2.16 10.17 -6.25
C GLY A 75 2.24 10.70 -7.68
N THR A 76 1.40 10.19 -8.59
CA THR A 76 1.33 10.68 -9.98
C THR A 76 0.47 11.91 -10.13
N ALA A 77 -0.67 11.97 -9.43
CA ALA A 77 -1.64 13.05 -9.58
C ALA A 77 -1.22 14.34 -8.87
N VAL A 78 -0.49 14.24 -7.76
CA VAL A 78 0.00 15.37 -6.98
C VAL A 78 1.49 15.22 -6.74
N PRO A 79 2.34 15.60 -7.72
CA PRO A 79 3.79 15.52 -7.57
C PRO A 79 4.26 16.44 -6.43
N ASP A 80 5.46 16.18 -5.92
CA ASP A 80 6.09 16.98 -4.86
C ASP A 80 5.22 17.17 -3.61
N LEU A 81 4.59 16.08 -3.15
CA LEU A 81 3.85 16.07 -1.89
C LEU A 81 4.77 16.43 -0.73
N PRO A 82 4.32 17.28 0.21
CA PRO A 82 5.10 17.58 1.41
C PRO A 82 5.27 16.33 2.27
N ASN A 83 6.40 16.22 2.97
CA ASN A 83 6.77 15.04 3.74
C ASN A 83 5.71 14.65 4.80
N TRP A 84 5.03 15.63 5.40
CA TRP A 84 3.98 15.38 6.37
C TRP A 84 2.72 14.69 5.78
N VAL A 85 2.56 14.69 4.45
CA VAL A 85 1.53 13.94 3.72
C VAL A 85 2.11 12.64 3.18
N ARG A 86 3.28 12.72 2.53
CA ARG A 86 3.92 11.61 1.82
C ARG A 86 4.19 10.42 2.75
N TRP A 87 4.82 10.66 3.90
CA TRP A 87 5.17 9.59 4.84
C TRP A 87 3.95 8.93 5.47
N PRO A 88 2.97 9.67 6.04
CA PRO A 88 1.77 9.05 6.57
C PRO A 88 0.97 8.29 5.51
N LEU A 89 0.90 8.80 4.28
CA LEU A 89 0.20 8.11 3.20
C LEU A 89 0.86 6.76 2.87
N GLY A 90 2.16 6.75 2.60
CA GLY A 90 2.88 5.53 2.25
C GLY A 90 2.92 4.51 3.40
N ILE A 91 3.27 4.94 4.62
CA ILE A 91 3.34 4.06 5.80
C ILE A 91 1.93 3.56 6.16
N GLY A 92 0.94 4.47 6.14
CA GLY A 92 -0.45 4.13 6.46
C GLY A 92 -1.04 3.10 5.52
N ALA A 93 -0.83 3.23 4.21
CA ALA A 93 -1.30 2.28 3.21
C ALA A 93 -0.76 0.87 3.51
N TRP A 94 0.56 0.72 3.60
CA TRP A 94 1.20 -0.56 3.90
C TRP A 94 0.76 -1.16 5.23
N THR A 95 0.79 -0.40 6.31
CA THR A 95 0.47 -0.92 7.65
C THR A 95 -1.01 -1.27 7.78
N ASN A 96 -1.89 -0.53 7.11
CA ASN A 96 -3.32 -0.83 7.10
C ASN A 96 -3.59 -2.17 6.39
N ALA A 97 -3.11 -2.33 5.16
CA ALA A 97 -3.26 -3.60 4.43
C ALA A 97 -2.63 -4.77 5.20
N MET A 98 -1.39 -4.60 5.68
CA MET A 98 -0.66 -5.66 6.39
C MET A 98 -1.26 -6.05 7.74
N SER A 99 -2.16 -5.25 8.32
CA SER A 99 -2.83 -5.60 9.59
C SER A 99 -3.72 -6.85 9.49
N PHE A 100 -4.17 -7.21 8.29
CA PHE A 100 -5.02 -8.38 8.06
C PHE A 100 -4.27 -9.71 7.98
N LEU A 101 -2.97 -9.69 7.67
CA LEU A 101 -2.16 -10.90 7.62
C LEU A 101 -2.05 -11.59 9.00
N PRO A 102 -1.68 -10.91 10.10
CA PRO A 102 -1.70 -11.52 11.43
C PRO A 102 -3.08 -12.06 11.83
N LEU A 103 -4.16 -11.35 11.47
CA LEU A 103 -5.54 -11.78 11.73
C LEU A 103 -5.95 -13.02 10.92
N ALA A 104 -5.34 -13.24 9.76
CA ALA A 104 -5.58 -14.46 8.97
C ALA A 104 -4.96 -15.69 9.62
N LEU A 105 -3.83 -15.52 10.32
CA LEU A 105 -3.07 -16.59 10.98
C LEU A 105 -3.52 -16.81 12.43
N ASP A 106 -3.79 -15.75 13.16
CA ASP A 106 -4.23 -15.78 14.55
C ASP A 106 -5.35 -14.76 14.81
N PRO A 107 -6.63 -15.17 14.71
CA PRO A 107 -7.75 -14.27 14.95
C PRO A 107 -7.76 -13.67 16.37
N ASP A 108 -7.17 -14.34 17.37
CA ASP A 108 -7.14 -13.84 18.75
C ASP A 108 -6.16 -12.68 18.96
N ILE A 109 -5.29 -12.39 17.98
CA ILE A 109 -4.35 -11.28 18.06
C ILE A 109 -5.07 -9.91 18.20
N GLU A 110 -6.31 -9.81 17.71
CA GLU A 110 -7.12 -8.59 17.82
C GLU A 110 -7.43 -8.21 19.27
N LYS A 111 -7.35 -9.16 20.20
CA LYS A 111 -7.56 -8.92 21.64
C LYS A 111 -6.32 -8.34 22.31
N ARG A 112 -5.16 -8.43 21.68
CA ARG A 112 -3.88 -7.98 22.24
C ARG A 112 -3.75 -6.46 22.10
N LEU A 113 -3.46 -5.79 23.22
CA LEU A 113 -3.32 -4.33 23.25
C LEU A 113 -2.28 -3.79 22.24
N PRO A 114 -1.07 -4.37 22.08
CA PRO A 114 -0.09 -3.86 21.12
C PRO A 114 -0.61 -3.89 19.68
N PHE A 115 -1.34 -4.95 19.29
CA PHE A 115 -1.93 -5.06 17.97
C PHE A 115 -3.00 -3.97 17.76
N ARG A 116 -3.88 -3.75 18.72
CA ARG A 116 -4.91 -2.71 18.65
C ARG A 116 -4.31 -1.31 18.52
N VAL A 117 -3.25 -1.01 19.27
CA VAL A 117 -2.53 0.26 19.16
C VAL A 117 -1.91 0.43 17.77
N ALA A 118 -1.26 -0.61 17.25
CA ALA A 118 -0.68 -0.58 15.90
C ALA A 118 -1.74 -0.33 14.81
N VAL A 119 -2.91 -0.99 14.91
CA VAL A 119 -4.02 -0.80 13.96
C VAL A 119 -4.56 0.64 14.05
N VAL A 120 -4.78 1.17 15.24
CA VAL A 120 -5.24 2.57 15.42
C VAL A 120 -4.21 3.54 14.83
N ALA A 121 -2.93 3.35 15.12
CA ALA A 121 -1.86 4.19 14.58
C ALA A 121 -1.84 4.15 13.03
N SER A 122 -2.06 2.97 12.43
CA SER A 122 -2.17 2.79 11.00
C SER A 122 -3.37 3.57 10.42
N PHE A 123 -4.55 3.46 11.02
CA PHE A 123 -5.73 4.23 10.59
C PHE A 123 -5.52 5.73 10.69
N VAL A 124 -4.91 6.22 11.78
CA VAL A 124 -4.57 7.64 11.93
C VAL A 124 -3.61 8.07 10.82
N SER A 125 -2.56 7.29 10.56
CA SER A 125 -1.58 7.56 9.50
C SER A 125 -2.25 7.65 8.13
N THR A 126 -3.07 6.65 7.78
CA THR A 126 -3.82 6.61 6.52
C THR A 126 -4.76 7.82 6.38
N SER A 127 -5.47 8.16 7.46
CA SER A 127 -6.39 9.30 7.47
C SER A 127 -5.66 10.63 7.28
N VAL A 128 -4.53 10.83 7.97
CA VAL A 128 -3.67 12.02 7.81
C VAL A 128 -3.13 12.10 6.39
N GLY A 129 -2.66 10.98 5.84
CA GLY A 129 -2.12 10.89 4.48
C GLY A 129 -3.15 11.31 3.43
N PHE A 130 -4.32 10.66 3.39
CA PHE A 130 -5.34 10.94 2.37
C PHE A 130 -6.01 12.30 2.57
N THR A 131 -6.26 12.73 3.81
CA THR A 131 -6.79 14.08 4.07
C THR A 131 -5.78 15.14 3.66
N GLY A 132 -4.51 14.96 4.02
CA GLY A 132 -3.42 15.85 3.62
C GLY A 132 -3.24 15.93 2.10
N LEU A 133 -3.38 14.79 1.39
CA LEU A 133 -3.40 14.74 -0.08
C LEU A 133 -4.52 15.60 -0.64
N ALA A 134 -5.75 15.42 -0.17
CA ALA A 134 -6.91 16.18 -0.63
C ALA A 134 -6.73 17.70 -0.40
N LEU A 135 -6.26 18.08 0.79
CA LEU A 135 -5.99 19.49 1.13
C LEU A 135 -4.89 20.08 0.25
N THR A 136 -3.82 19.32 -0.01
CA THR A 136 -2.72 19.76 -0.85
C THR A 136 -3.18 19.96 -2.30
N ALA A 137 -3.95 19.02 -2.83
CA ALA A 137 -4.53 19.12 -4.16
C ALA A 137 -5.49 20.33 -4.28
N ALA A 138 -6.36 20.55 -3.29
CA ALA A 138 -7.29 21.68 -3.26
C ALA A 138 -6.55 23.04 -3.27
N ARG A 139 -5.47 23.16 -2.49
CA ARG A 139 -4.66 24.41 -2.43
C ARG A 139 -3.90 24.70 -3.71
N ARG A 140 -3.57 23.68 -4.52
CA ARG A 140 -2.86 23.87 -5.80
C ARG A 140 -3.81 24.19 -6.97
N ARG A 141 -5.09 24.15 -6.73
CA ARG A 141 -6.14 24.42 -7.73
C ARG A 141 -6.44 25.93 -7.90
N GLY A 142 -6.09 26.74 -6.92
CA GLY A 142 -6.24 28.22 -6.93
C GLY A 142 -4.96 28.90 -7.27
#